data_bb564327f83c147e086f373dc4eaa9eb
#
_entry.id   bb564327f83c147e086f373dc4eaa9eb
#
_cell.length_a   1.000
_cell.length_b   1.000
_cell.length_c   1.000
_cell.angle_alpha   90.00
_cell.angle_beta   90.00
_cell.angle_gamma   90.00
#
_symmetry.space_group_name_H-M   'P 1'
#
loop_
_entity.id
_entity.type
_entity.pdbx_description
1 polymer ?
#
loop_
_entity_poly.entity_id
_entity_poly.type
_entity_poly.pdbx_seq_one_letter_code
_entity_poly.pdbx_strand_id
1 'polypeptide(L)'
;MEFKGSKTEKNLLAAFAGESQARNRYTYFASAAKKEGYEQISALFLETAENEKEHAKLFFNLLKGGDAEILAAYPAGVVGKTVDNLKAAAAGENLEWTKLYQDFADVAKKEGFDVVYQTFANVAKV
;
A
#
# COMPACT_ATOMS: atom_id res chain seq x y z
N MET A 1 -13.95 -22.02 -3.79
CA MET A 1 -14.52 -20.63 -3.77
C MET A 1 -14.05 -19.87 -4.99
N GLU A 2 -14.94 -19.18 -5.63
CA GLU A 2 -14.58 -18.35 -6.76
C GLU A 2 -13.91 -17.04 -6.31
N PHE A 3 -12.93 -16.60 -7.07
CA PHE A 3 -12.21 -15.37 -6.74
C PHE A 3 -13.10 -14.13 -6.87
N LYS A 4 -13.86 -14.01 -7.96
CA LYS A 4 -14.75 -12.87 -8.16
C LYS A 4 -15.83 -12.82 -7.10
N GLY A 5 -15.93 -11.65 -6.43
CA GLY A 5 -16.87 -11.44 -5.33
C GLY A 5 -16.35 -11.93 -3.98
N SER A 6 -15.18 -12.56 -3.90
CA SER A 6 -14.61 -13.01 -2.64
C SER A 6 -14.10 -11.85 -1.79
N LYS A 7 -13.94 -12.09 -0.50
CA LYS A 7 -13.29 -11.12 0.39
C LYS A 7 -11.85 -10.89 -0.03
N THR A 8 -11.18 -11.92 -0.53
CA THR A 8 -9.81 -11.82 -1.03
C THR A 8 -9.71 -10.83 -2.19
N GLU A 9 -10.64 -10.88 -3.15
CA GLU A 9 -10.67 -9.90 -4.23
C GLU A 9 -10.82 -8.48 -3.69
N LYS A 10 -11.76 -8.27 -2.76
CA LYS A 10 -11.97 -6.95 -2.15
C LYS A 10 -10.72 -6.46 -1.43
N ASN A 11 -10.04 -7.35 -0.73
CA ASN A 11 -8.81 -7.02 0.00
C ASN A 11 -7.67 -6.66 -0.97
N LEU A 12 -7.55 -7.37 -2.10
CA LEU A 12 -6.57 -7.05 -3.13
C LEU A 12 -6.83 -5.68 -3.76
N LEU A 13 -8.10 -5.36 -4.03
CA LEU A 13 -8.46 -4.05 -4.57
C LEU A 13 -8.13 -2.93 -3.59
N ALA A 14 -8.45 -3.12 -2.30
CA ALA A 14 -8.11 -2.16 -1.26
C ALA A 14 -6.61 -1.99 -1.11
N ALA A 15 -5.85 -3.09 -1.16
CA ALA A 15 -4.39 -3.06 -1.06
C ALA A 15 -3.76 -2.34 -2.26
N PHE A 16 -4.23 -2.61 -3.45
CA PHE A 16 -3.75 -1.93 -4.66
C PHE A 16 -4.01 -0.42 -4.57
N ALA A 17 -5.21 -0.02 -4.16
CA ALA A 17 -5.54 1.39 -4.00
C ALA A 17 -4.70 2.04 -2.90
N GLY A 18 -4.49 1.33 -1.79
CA GLY A 18 -3.68 1.79 -0.67
C GLY A 18 -2.24 2.05 -1.09
N GLU A 19 -1.62 1.10 -1.77
CA GLU A 19 -0.25 1.26 -2.27
C GLU A 19 -0.14 2.35 -3.33
N SER A 20 -1.12 2.45 -4.22
CA SER A 20 -1.11 3.43 -5.31
C SER A 20 -1.19 4.86 -4.77
N GLN A 21 -2.07 5.13 -3.81
CA GLN A 21 -2.16 6.47 -3.24
C GLN A 21 -0.93 6.78 -2.37
N ALA A 22 -0.39 5.80 -1.64
CA ALA A 22 0.81 5.98 -0.82
C ALA A 22 2.01 6.34 -1.71
N ARG A 23 2.15 5.68 -2.84
CA ARG A 23 3.20 6.01 -3.81
C ARG A 23 3.14 7.48 -4.22
N ASN A 24 1.95 7.98 -4.53
CA ASN A 24 1.78 9.37 -4.91
C ASN A 24 2.07 10.32 -3.74
N ARG A 25 1.53 10.02 -2.55
CA ARG A 25 1.75 10.85 -1.37
C ARG A 25 3.24 10.95 -1.03
N TYR A 26 3.97 9.85 -1.08
CA TYR A 26 5.40 9.84 -0.77
C TYR A 26 6.20 10.61 -1.80
N THR A 27 5.78 10.62 -3.06
CA THR A 27 6.38 11.47 -4.10
C THR A 27 6.18 12.96 -3.75
N TYR A 28 4.99 13.32 -3.26
CA TYR A 28 4.70 14.68 -2.82
C TYR A 28 5.53 15.05 -1.58
N PHE A 29 5.69 14.12 -0.66
CA PHE A 29 6.52 14.32 0.55
C PHE A 29 7.99 14.50 0.17
N ALA A 30 8.47 13.77 -0.82
CA ALA A 30 9.83 13.93 -1.34
C ALA A 30 10.05 15.32 -1.90
N SER A 31 9.08 15.85 -2.65
CA SER A 31 9.13 17.20 -3.20
C SER A 31 9.20 18.25 -2.08
N ALA A 32 8.38 18.09 -1.04
CA ALA A 32 8.39 19.00 0.10
C ALA A 32 9.73 18.96 0.84
N ALA A 33 10.28 17.78 1.06
CA ALA A 33 11.58 17.61 1.72
C ALA A 33 12.70 18.28 0.93
N LYS A 34 12.68 18.14 -0.40
CA LYS A 34 13.68 18.76 -1.25
C LYS A 34 13.63 20.30 -1.16
N LYS A 35 12.41 20.86 -1.16
CA LYS A 35 12.23 22.30 -1.01
C LYS A 35 12.74 22.82 0.33
N GLU A 36 12.64 22.02 1.37
CA GLU A 36 13.15 22.38 2.71
C GLU A 36 14.64 22.11 2.86
N GLY A 37 15.31 21.54 1.84
CA GLY A 37 16.75 21.26 1.85
C GLY A 37 17.12 19.91 2.44
N TYR A 38 16.17 19.02 2.67
CA TYR A 38 16.43 17.68 3.22
C TYR A 38 16.60 16.67 2.08
N GLU A 39 17.75 16.69 1.43
CA GLU A 39 18.01 15.86 0.24
C GLU A 39 17.97 14.35 0.53
N GLN A 40 18.53 13.92 1.66
CA GLN A 40 18.52 12.51 2.05
C GLN A 40 17.12 12.00 2.36
N ILE A 41 16.32 12.81 3.04
CA ILE A 41 14.94 12.45 3.35
C ILE A 41 14.10 12.41 2.07
N SER A 42 14.33 13.35 1.16
CA SER A 42 13.68 13.34 -0.15
C SER A 42 13.98 12.04 -0.90
N ALA A 43 15.26 11.64 -0.94
CA ALA A 43 15.67 10.39 -1.60
C ALA A 43 15.02 9.17 -0.94
N LEU A 44 14.90 9.17 0.38
CA LEU A 44 14.27 8.08 1.12
C LEU A 44 12.77 7.96 0.79
N PHE A 45 12.06 9.08 0.71
CA PHE A 45 10.66 9.07 0.29
C PHE A 45 10.49 8.57 -1.15
N LEU A 46 11.39 8.93 -2.05
CA LEU A 46 11.35 8.43 -3.44
C LEU A 46 11.59 6.94 -3.51
N GLU A 47 12.54 6.42 -2.72
CA GLU A 47 12.79 4.99 -2.62
C GLU A 47 11.56 4.25 -2.08
N THR A 48 10.95 4.79 -1.03
CA THR A 48 9.73 4.22 -0.46
C THR A 48 8.59 4.25 -1.48
N ALA A 49 8.45 5.33 -2.24
CA ALA A 49 7.45 5.43 -3.30
C ALA A 49 7.65 4.35 -4.37
N GLU A 50 8.90 4.03 -4.73
CA GLU A 50 9.20 2.95 -5.65
C GLU A 50 8.81 1.59 -5.07
N ASN A 51 9.06 1.36 -3.78
CA ASN A 51 8.64 0.14 -3.10
C ASN A 51 7.11 0.00 -3.11
N GLU A 52 6.38 1.08 -2.86
CA GLU A 52 4.92 1.07 -2.91
C GLU A 52 4.40 0.75 -4.31
N LYS A 53 5.05 1.27 -5.35
CA LYS A 53 4.72 0.97 -6.73
C LYS A 53 4.90 -0.52 -7.03
N GLU A 54 5.99 -1.13 -6.55
CA GLU A 54 6.24 -2.56 -6.75
C GLU A 54 5.22 -3.43 -6.00
N HIS A 55 4.84 -3.04 -4.79
CA HIS A 55 3.78 -3.72 -4.04
C HIS A 55 2.46 -3.63 -4.79
N ALA A 56 2.11 -2.45 -5.30
CA ALA A 56 0.89 -2.26 -6.08
C ALA A 56 0.87 -3.20 -7.30
N LYS A 57 2.01 -3.35 -7.97
CA LYS A 57 2.14 -4.23 -9.12
C LYS A 57 1.89 -5.69 -8.74
N LEU A 58 2.44 -6.13 -7.60
CA LEU A 58 2.21 -7.50 -7.12
C LEU A 58 0.71 -7.76 -6.92
N PHE A 59 0.01 -6.83 -6.28
CA PHE A 59 -1.42 -6.97 -6.03
C PHE A 59 -2.22 -6.91 -7.33
N PHE A 60 -1.87 -5.98 -8.21
CA PHE A 60 -2.55 -5.83 -9.49
C PHE A 60 -2.46 -7.10 -10.34
N ASN A 61 -1.30 -7.75 -10.34
CA ASN A 61 -1.09 -8.98 -11.11
C ASN A 61 -1.91 -10.16 -10.60
N LEU A 62 -2.41 -10.09 -9.37
CA LEU A 62 -3.27 -11.13 -8.81
C LEU A 62 -4.76 -10.89 -9.10
N LEU A 63 -5.13 -9.73 -9.59
CA LEU A 63 -6.49 -9.43 -10.01
C LEU A 63 -6.79 -10.09 -11.35
N LYS A 64 -8.05 -10.47 -11.58
CA LYS A 64 -8.43 -11.29 -12.74
C LYS A 64 -9.00 -10.49 -13.90
N GLY A 65 -8.70 -9.20 -13.95
CA GLY A 65 -9.16 -8.35 -15.03
C GLY A 65 -10.59 -7.86 -14.88
N GLY A 66 -11.07 -7.17 -15.91
CA GLY A 66 -12.37 -6.53 -15.87
C GLY A 66 -12.37 -5.23 -15.08
N ASP A 67 -13.50 -4.56 -15.08
CA ASP A 67 -13.68 -3.36 -14.29
C ASP A 67 -14.03 -3.74 -12.85
N ALA A 68 -13.48 -2.98 -11.90
CA ALA A 68 -13.73 -3.25 -10.48
C ALA A 68 -14.09 -1.95 -9.76
N GLU A 69 -15.06 -2.04 -8.86
CA GLU A 69 -15.39 -0.95 -7.96
C GLU A 69 -14.78 -1.20 -6.60
N ILE A 70 -14.32 -0.14 -5.94
CA ILE A 70 -13.81 -0.25 -4.58
C ILE A 70 -14.45 0.80 -3.68
N LEU A 71 -14.54 0.46 -2.40
CA LEU A 71 -14.77 1.40 -1.33
C LEU A 71 -13.55 1.29 -0.42
N ALA A 72 -12.77 2.36 -0.33
CA ALA A 72 -11.52 2.36 0.43
C ALA A 72 -11.37 3.66 1.20
N ALA A 73 -10.69 3.58 2.34
CA ALA A 73 -10.34 4.73 3.14
C ALA A 73 -8.82 4.86 3.18
N TYR A 74 -8.35 6.09 3.07
CA TYR A 74 -6.91 6.38 3.14
C TYR A 74 -6.72 7.83 3.62
N PRO A 75 -5.51 8.16 4.12
CA PRO A 75 -5.23 9.54 4.53
C PRO A 75 -5.28 10.49 3.30
N ALA A 76 -6.08 11.55 3.40
CA ALA A 76 -6.38 12.42 2.26
C ALA A 76 -5.65 13.77 2.29
N GLY A 77 -4.62 13.88 3.06
CA GLY A 77 -3.80 15.09 3.16
C GLY A 77 -3.40 15.32 4.60
N VAL A 78 -2.60 16.30 4.94
CA VAL A 78 -2.10 17.42 4.15
C VAL A 78 -0.61 17.19 3.88
N VAL A 79 -0.08 17.67 2.72
CA VAL A 79 1.36 17.71 2.53
C VAL A 79 1.87 18.91 3.33
N GLY A 80 2.49 18.62 4.46
CA GLY A 80 2.97 19.64 5.40
C GLY A 80 4.49 19.75 5.38
N LYS A 81 5.05 20.10 6.53
CA LYS A 81 6.50 20.12 6.72
C LYS A 81 7.03 18.70 6.76
N THR A 82 8.31 18.53 6.47
CA THR A 82 8.94 17.21 6.39
C THR A 82 8.76 16.39 7.67
N VAL A 83 8.88 17.00 8.84
CA VAL A 83 8.69 16.29 10.10
C VAL A 83 7.27 15.73 10.24
N ASP A 84 6.27 16.48 9.81
CA ASP A 84 4.87 16.05 9.86
C ASP A 84 4.61 14.94 8.83
N ASN A 85 5.20 15.07 7.65
CA ASN A 85 5.09 14.08 6.59
C ASN A 85 5.73 12.75 7.00
N LEU A 86 6.86 12.80 7.70
CA LEU A 86 7.51 11.60 8.25
C LEU A 86 6.62 10.89 9.27
N LYS A 87 5.96 11.65 10.15
CA LYS A 87 5.04 11.07 11.14
C LYS A 87 3.84 10.41 10.46
N ALA A 88 3.27 11.06 9.45
CA ALA A 88 2.15 10.51 8.69
C ALA A 88 2.54 9.23 7.96
N ALA A 89 3.72 9.21 7.35
CA ALA A 89 4.22 8.03 6.64
C ALA A 89 4.43 6.86 7.60
N ALA A 90 5.08 7.10 8.74
CA ALA A 90 5.32 6.05 9.74
C ALA A 90 4.02 5.45 10.27
N ALA A 91 3.01 6.27 10.53
CA ALA A 91 1.71 5.81 11.01
C ALA A 91 1.01 4.93 9.96
N GLY A 92 1.04 5.33 8.69
CA GLY A 92 0.44 4.57 7.61
C GLY A 92 1.11 3.22 7.38
N GLU A 93 2.44 3.20 7.32
CA GLU A 93 3.22 1.98 7.15
C GLU A 93 2.94 0.97 8.25
N ASN A 94 2.95 1.45 9.49
CA ASN A 94 2.73 0.60 10.65
C ASN A 94 1.35 -0.07 10.59
N LEU A 95 0.31 0.67 10.23
CA LEU A 95 -1.03 0.12 10.10
C LEU A 95 -1.12 -0.94 8.99
N GLU A 96 -0.58 -0.65 7.80
CA GLU A 96 -0.69 -1.55 6.66
C GLU A 96 0.06 -2.85 6.86
N TRP A 97 1.31 -2.78 7.29
CA TRP A 97 2.17 -3.95 7.26
C TRP A 97 2.06 -4.84 8.48
N THR A 98 1.87 -4.27 9.66
CA THR A 98 1.86 -5.08 10.88
C THR A 98 0.50 -5.70 11.18
N LYS A 99 -0.57 -5.16 10.62
CA LYS A 99 -1.92 -5.65 10.93
C LYS A 99 -2.74 -5.95 9.70
N LEU A 100 -2.92 -4.97 8.81
CA LEU A 100 -3.88 -5.08 7.71
C LEU A 100 -3.51 -6.21 6.75
N TYR A 101 -2.27 -6.29 6.33
CA TYR A 101 -1.84 -7.31 5.36
C TYR A 101 -1.77 -8.70 5.99
N GLN A 102 -1.49 -8.80 7.29
CA GLN A 102 -1.60 -10.09 7.98
C GLN A 102 -3.05 -10.57 7.99
N ASP A 103 -3.99 -9.69 8.27
CA ASP A 103 -5.42 -10.03 8.24
C ASP A 103 -5.84 -10.44 6.83
N PHE A 104 -5.38 -9.73 5.81
CA PHE A 104 -5.67 -10.06 4.41
C PHE A 104 -5.09 -11.42 4.02
N ALA A 105 -3.88 -11.73 4.49
CA ALA A 105 -3.27 -13.04 4.27
C ALA A 105 -4.12 -14.16 4.88
N ASP A 106 -4.58 -13.97 6.12
CA ASP A 106 -5.40 -14.96 6.81
C ASP A 106 -6.72 -15.21 6.07
N VAL A 107 -7.38 -14.17 5.57
CA VAL A 107 -8.61 -14.31 4.78
C VAL A 107 -8.34 -15.08 3.49
N ALA A 108 -7.25 -14.74 2.78
CA ALA A 108 -6.90 -15.44 1.53
C ALA A 108 -6.65 -16.92 1.78
N LYS A 109 -5.97 -17.26 2.87
CA LYS A 109 -5.74 -18.66 3.24
C LYS A 109 -7.04 -19.38 3.52
N LYS A 110 -7.94 -18.79 4.28
CA LYS A 110 -9.24 -19.40 4.59
C LYS A 110 -10.08 -19.62 3.35
N GLU A 111 -9.98 -18.71 2.38
CA GLU A 111 -10.74 -18.80 1.13
C GLU A 111 -10.07 -19.71 0.09
N GLY A 112 -8.86 -20.20 0.37
CA GLY A 112 -8.18 -21.14 -0.49
C GLY A 112 -7.33 -20.52 -1.60
N PHE A 113 -6.98 -19.24 -1.49
CA PHE A 113 -6.16 -18.53 -2.48
C PHE A 113 -4.71 -18.47 -2.00
N ASP A 114 -3.97 -19.56 -2.17
CA ASP A 114 -2.64 -19.73 -1.59
C ASP A 114 -1.61 -18.75 -2.13
N VAL A 115 -1.64 -18.44 -3.43
CA VAL A 115 -0.72 -17.46 -4.03
C VAL A 115 -0.97 -16.07 -3.45
N VAL A 116 -2.23 -15.70 -3.28
CA VAL A 116 -2.61 -14.42 -2.68
C VAL A 116 -2.16 -14.36 -1.21
N TYR A 117 -2.40 -15.46 -0.48
CA TYR A 117 -1.90 -15.58 0.90
C TYR A 117 -0.40 -15.34 0.98
N GLN A 118 0.39 -16.02 0.14
CA GLN A 118 1.84 -15.87 0.14
C GLN A 118 2.27 -14.44 -0.17
N THR A 119 1.61 -13.81 -1.12
CA THR A 119 1.93 -12.42 -1.51
C THR A 119 1.68 -11.47 -0.35
N PHE A 120 0.51 -11.53 0.29
CA PHE A 120 0.22 -10.68 1.45
C PHE A 120 1.16 -10.95 2.61
N ALA A 121 1.44 -12.22 2.90
CA ALA A 121 2.35 -12.58 3.99
C ALA A 121 3.76 -12.07 3.74
N ASN A 122 4.26 -12.17 2.51
CA ASN A 122 5.59 -11.69 2.16
C ASN A 122 5.68 -10.16 2.23
N VAL A 123 4.68 -9.45 1.74
CA VAL A 123 4.65 -7.98 1.83
C VAL A 123 4.58 -7.53 3.28
N ALA A 124 3.81 -8.22 4.11
CA ALA A 124 3.68 -7.88 5.53
C ALA A 124 4.99 -7.97 6.31
N LYS A 125 5.94 -8.79 5.86
CA LYS A 125 7.25 -8.95 6.51
C LYS A 125 8.24 -7.84 6.21
N VAL A 126 8.00 -7.08 5.18
CA VAL A 126 8.89 -6.01 4.72
C VAL A 126 8.56 -4.71 5.41
#